data_3d8a848f1ae3fa649a5cb5cda1296a7c
#
_entry.id   3d8a848f1ae3fa649a5cb5cda1296a7c
#
_cell.length_a   1.000
_cell.length_b   1.000
_cell.length_c   1.000
_cell.angle_alpha   90.00
_cell.angle_beta   90.00
_cell.angle_gamma   90.00
#
_symmetry.space_group_name_H-M   'P 1'
#
loop_
_entity.id
_entity.type
_entity.pdbx_description
1 polymer ?
#
loop_
_entity_poly.entity_id
_entity_poly.type
_entity_poly.pdbx_seq_one_letter_code
_entity_poly.pdbx_strand_id
1 'polypeptide(L)'
;MSGKSIFDKLWERHVVTGNEGEPQLMYVDQHYIHEVTSPQAFQGLRDAGRKVRRPDLTFGTFDHNVPTVNIYDIRDVISKAQIDKLSENVKDFGIEHAAHGSELQGIVHMVGPETGKTQPGKFIVCGDSHTATHGAFGAIAFGIGTSEVEHVFATQTIWQVKPKKMLVKFTGVPPKGVYSKDFILALIARYGVAAGVGHVVEYAGDAIDHLTMEERMTICNMSIEFGSKMGIMNPDQKTYDYVKGRPGAPKDFEAAVADWKTLVSDPDAVYDKVIEIDVSELAPMVTWGTNPSMGVEFGAAFPEIRDMNDERAYNYMDLSPGKKAEDIDLGYIFIGSCTNAR
;
A
#
# COMPACT_ATOMS: atom_id res chain seq x y z
N MET A 1 28.81 -13.94 -5.61
CA MET A 1 27.37 -13.74 -5.91
C MET A 1 27.09 -12.29 -5.53
N SER A 2 26.33 -11.54 -6.32
CA SER A 2 25.89 -10.19 -5.95
C SER A 2 24.97 -10.26 -4.74
N GLY A 3 24.97 -9.22 -3.91
CA GLY A 3 24.08 -9.11 -2.75
C GLY A 3 22.61 -9.11 -3.15
N LYS A 4 21.75 -9.52 -2.23
CA LYS A 4 20.30 -9.62 -2.41
C LYS A 4 19.59 -8.44 -1.78
N SER A 5 18.59 -7.90 -2.48
CA SER A 5 17.65 -6.95 -1.88
C SER A 5 16.70 -7.66 -0.91
N ILE A 6 16.05 -6.92 -0.03
CA ILE A 6 14.95 -7.45 0.82
C ILE A 6 13.89 -8.16 -0.03
N PHE A 7 13.55 -7.59 -1.19
CA PHE A 7 12.59 -8.20 -2.10
C PHE A 7 13.07 -9.57 -2.62
N ASP A 8 14.34 -9.72 -2.99
CA ASP A 8 14.89 -11.03 -3.43
C ASP A 8 14.80 -12.08 -2.32
N LYS A 9 15.20 -11.70 -1.09
CA LYS A 9 15.17 -12.60 0.07
C LYS A 9 13.75 -13.06 0.39
N LEU A 10 12.79 -12.11 0.35
CA LEU A 10 11.39 -12.44 0.60
C LEU A 10 10.78 -13.24 -0.53
N TRP A 11 11.08 -12.90 -1.78
CA TRP A 11 10.58 -13.65 -2.92
C TRP A 11 10.98 -15.12 -2.85
N GLU A 12 12.28 -15.39 -2.67
CA GLU A 12 12.81 -16.74 -2.54
C GLU A 12 12.20 -17.53 -1.36
N ARG A 13 11.93 -16.85 -0.25
CA ARG A 13 11.31 -17.45 0.95
C ARG A 13 9.89 -17.96 0.69
N HIS A 14 9.16 -17.35 -0.26
CA HIS A 14 7.74 -17.64 -0.50
C HIS A 14 7.48 -18.47 -1.76
N VAL A 15 8.47 -18.72 -2.60
CA VAL A 15 8.31 -19.59 -3.78
C VAL A 15 7.99 -21.02 -3.34
N VAL A 16 6.82 -21.52 -3.78
CA VAL A 16 6.39 -22.91 -3.60
C VAL A 16 6.88 -23.78 -4.77
N THR A 17 6.75 -23.26 -6.01
CA THR A 17 7.19 -23.94 -7.24
C THR A 17 7.24 -22.93 -8.40
N GLY A 18 7.86 -23.33 -9.51
CA GLY A 18 8.03 -22.53 -10.72
C GLY A 18 9.48 -22.19 -10.98
N ASN A 19 9.80 -21.82 -12.23
CA ASN A 19 11.15 -21.50 -12.66
C ASN A 19 11.41 -19.99 -12.60
N GLU A 20 12.67 -19.61 -12.45
CA GLU A 20 13.08 -18.21 -12.57
C GLU A 20 12.77 -17.67 -13.99
N GLY A 21 12.25 -16.45 -14.07
CA GLY A 21 11.82 -15.82 -15.34
C GLY A 21 10.43 -16.24 -15.85
N GLU A 22 9.80 -17.22 -15.21
CA GLU A 22 8.44 -17.68 -15.47
C GLU A 22 7.50 -17.33 -14.30
N PRO A 23 6.18 -17.50 -14.44
CA PRO A 23 5.29 -17.43 -13.31
C PRO A 23 5.65 -18.43 -12.21
N GLN A 24 5.79 -17.96 -10.98
CA GLN A 24 6.06 -18.78 -9.79
C GLN A 24 4.86 -18.77 -8.86
N LEU A 25 4.58 -19.90 -8.24
CA LEU A 25 3.53 -20.03 -7.24
C LEU A 25 4.08 -19.57 -5.90
N MET A 26 3.49 -18.53 -5.34
CA MET A 26 3.92 -17.89 -4.10
C MET A 26 2.97 -18.27 -2.95
N TYR A 27 3.51 -18.57 -1.77
CA TYR A 27 2.71 -18.75 -0.56
C TYR A 27 2.31 -17.41 0.02
N VAL A 28 1.07 -17.27 0.48
CA VAL A 28 0.51 -16.06 1.09
C VAL A 28 0.44 -16.23 2.60
N ASP A 29 1.14 -15.39 3.36
CA ASP A 29 1.15 -15.44 4.83
C ASP A 29 -0.03 -14.73 5.46
N GLN A 30 -0.55 -13.71 4.78
CA GLN A 30 -1.70 -12.93 5.26
C GLN A 30 -2.58 -12.50 4.11
N HIS A 31 -3.85 -12.81 4.18
CA HIS A 31 -4.87 -12.35 3.25
C HIS A 31 -5.81 -11.39 3.96
N TYR A 32 -5.77 -10.11 3.61
CA TYR A 32 -6.74 -9.13 4.06
C TYR A 32 -7.92 -9.07 3.10
N ILE A 33 -9.13 -8.91 3.63
CA ILE A 33 -10.35 -8.81 2.83
C ILE A 33 -11.27 -7.70 3.33
N HIS A 34 -12.06 -7.17 2.43
CA HIS A 34 -13.11 -6.19 2.72
C HIS A 34 -14.36 -6.47 1.89
N GLU A 35 -15.42 -5.67 2.10
CA GLU A 35 -16.75 -5.94 1.57
C GLU A 35 -16.89 -5.77 0.06
N VAL A 36 -15.99 -5.05 -0.63
CA VAL A 36 -16.16 -4.75 -2.05
C VAL A 36 -15.70 -5.89 -2.96
N THR A 37 -14.51 -6.45 -2.73
CA THR A 37 -13.88 -7.42 -3.64
C THR A 37 -14.06 -8.88 -3.23
N SER A 38 -14.55 -9.15 -2.01
CA SER A 38 -14.68 -10.51 -1.50
C SER A 38 -16.01 -11.24 -1.82
N PRO A 39 -17.17 -10.58 -2.07
CA PRO A 39 -18.45 -11.29 -2.20
C PRO A 39 -18.46 -12.32 -3.33
N GLN A 40 -17.98 -11.95 -4.52
CA GLN A 40 -17.94 -12.86 -5.67
C GLN A 40 -16.94 -14.00 -5.46
N ALA A 41 -15.80 -13.73 -4.83
CA ALA A 41 -14.82 -14.77 -4.49
C ALA A 41 -15.39 -15.83 -3.54
N PHE A 42 -16.14 -15.41 -2.52
CA PHE A 42 -16.86 -16.36 -1.64
C PHE A 42 -17.95 -17.12 -2.38
N GLN A 43 -18.67 -16.47 -3.31
CA GLN A 43 -19.66 -17.16 -4.12
C GLN A 43 -19.01 -18.23 -4.99
N GLY A 44 -17.89 -17.95 -5.65
CA GLY A 44 -17.13 -18.93 -6.42
C GLY A 44 -16.69 -20.14 -5.59
N LEU A 45 -16.28 -19.94 -4.34
CA LEU A 45 -16.00 -21.05 -3.43
C LEU A 45 -17.23 -21.91 -3.16
N ARG A 46 -18.40 -21.30 -2.90
CA ARG A 46 -19.65 -22.04 -2.67
C ARG A 46 -20.06 -22.86 -3.89
N ASP A 47 -20.01 -22.23 -5.07
CA ASP A 47 -20.40 -22.88 -6.34
C ASP A 47 -19.47 -24.07 -6.66
N ALA A 48 -18.19 -23.97 -6.31
CA ALA A 48 -17.22 -25.05 -6.44
C ALA A 48 -17.19 -26.05 -5.27
N GLY A 49 -18.03 -25.87 -4.25
CA GLY A 49 -18.06 -26.72 -3.04
C GLY A 49 -16.77 -26.67 -2.22
N ARG A 50 -16.03 -25.54 -2.28
CA ARG A 50 -14.73 -25.35 -1.61
C ARG A 50 -14.88 -24.57 -0.32
N LYS A 51 -13.90 -24.75 0.56
CA LYS A 51 -13.76 -23.98 1.81
C LYS A 51 -12.57 -23.04 1.70
N VAL A 52 -12.53 -22.01 2.56
CA VAL A 52 -11.31 -21.23 2.77
C VAL A 52 -10.27 -22.15 3.39
N ARG A 53 -9.10 -22.24 2.75
CA ARG A 53 -8.04 -23.17 3.14
C ARG A 53 -7.38 -22.79 4.48
N ARG A 54 -7.15 -21.50 4.69
CA ARG A 54 -6.49 -20.97 5.89
C ARG A 54 -7.26 -19.76 6.42
N PRO A 55 -8.42 -19.98 7.06
CA PRO A 55 -9.19 -18.89 7.66
C PRO A 55 -8.42 -18.17 8.77
N ASP A 56 -7.46 -18.83 9.41
CA ASP A 56 -6.54 -18.28 10.40
C ASP A 56 -5.51 -17.28 9.84
N LEU A 57 -5.23 -17.32 8.53
CA LEU A 57 -4.40 -16.39 7.80
C LEU A 57 -5.19 -15.35 6.98
N THR A 58 -6.51 -15.35 7.14
CA THR A 58 -7.41 -14.40 6.51
C THR A 58 -8.00 -13.47 7.57
N PHE A 59 -8.03 -12.18 7.30
CA PHE A 59 -8.61 -11.20 8.23
C PHE A 59 -9.48 -10.20 7.47
N GLY A 60 -10.72 -10.00 7.93
CA GLY A 60 -11.71 -9.11 7.32
C GLY A 60 -11.93 -7.81 8.07
N THR A 61 -12.25 -6.76 7.34
CA THR A 61 -12.73 -5.48 7.90
C THR A 61 -13.74 -4.84 6.96
N PHE A 62 -14.46 -3.83 7.45
CA PHE A 62 -15.43 -3.05 6.69
C PHE A 62 -14.88 -1.62 6.57
N ASP A 63 -14.60 -1.15 5.37
CA ASP A 63 -13.98 0.15 5.17
C ASP A 63 -14.50 0.97 3.98
N HIS A 64 -14.80 0.35 2.84
CA HIS A 64 -15.13 1.07 1.61
C HIS A 64 -16.58 1.60 1.56
N ASN A 65 -17.53 0.88 2.16
CA ASN A 65 -18.95 1.17 2.06
C ASN A 65 -19.56 1.71 3.37
N VAL A 66 -18.71 2.04 4.33
CA VAL A 66 -19.14 2.54 5.64
C VAL A 66 -19.32 4.06 5.58
N PRO A 67 -20.51 4.60 5.92
CA PRO A 67 -20.71 6.04 5.98
C PRO A 67 -19.83 6.71 7.04
N THR A 68 -19.37 7.94 6.76
CA THR A 68 -18.50 8.69 7.68
C THR A 68 -19.23 9.40 8.81
N VAL A 69 -20.56 9.61 8.71
CA VAL A 69 -21.35 10.35 9.73
C VAL A 69 -22.10 9.40 10.64
N ASN A 70 -22.86 8.47 10.11
CA ASN A 70 -23.58 7.47 10.90
C ASN A 70 -23.34 6.10 10.26
N ILE A 71 -22.39 5.37 10.80
CA ILE A 71 -21.92 4.12 10.23
C ILE A 71 -23.01 3.05 10.07
N TYR A 72 -24.12 3.17 10.79
CA TYR A 72 -25.25 2.25 10.70
C TYR A 72 -26.36 2.72 9.73
N ASP A 73 -26.35 3.99 9.29
CA ASP A 73 -27.33 4.53 8.33
C ASP A 73 -26.82 4.38 6.88
N ILE A 74 -26.69 3.15 6.43
CA ILE A 74 -26.20 2.84 5.08
C ILE A 74 -27.38 2.93 4.11
N ARG A 75 -27.52 4.07 3.43
CA ARG A 75 -28.65 4.37 2.54
C ARG A 75 -28.49 3.79 1.15
N ASP A 76 -27.26 3.63 0.68
CA ASP A 76 -26.99 2.98 -0.59
C ASP A 76 -27.25 1.48 -0.49
N VAL A 77 -28.13 0.96 -1.35
CA VAL A 77 -28.59 -0.43 -1.31
C VAL A 77 -27.45 -1.40 -1.64
N ILE A 78 -26.56 -1.02 -2.57
CA ILE A 78 -25.43 -1.87 -2.98
C ILE A 78 -24.41 -1.94 -1.85
N SER A 79 -24.03 -0.79 -1.29
CA SER A 79 -23.12 -0.70 -0.15
C SER A 79 -23.61 -1.53 1.03
N LYS A 80 -24.90 -1.41 1.35
CA LYS A 80 -25.52 -2.20 2.43
C LYS A 80 -25.46 -3.69 2.14
N ALA A 81 -25.81 -4.13 0.94
CA ALA A 81 -25.77 -5.53 0.55
C ALA A 81 -24.35 -6.12 0.63
N GLN A 82 -23.32 -5.34 0.27
CA GLN A 82 -21.92 -5.77 0.37
C GLN A 82 -21.47 -5.93 1.83
N ILE A 83 -21.83 -4.98 2.70
CA ILE A 83 -21.56 -5.07 4.15
C ILE A 83 -22.26 -6.28 4.77
N ASP A 84 -23.55 -6.44 4.50
CA ASP A 84 -24.33 -7.59 5.01
C ASP A 84 -23.71 -8.91 4.52
N LYS A 85 -23.29 -8.96 3.24
CA LYS A 85 -22.69 -10.16 2.63
C LYS A 85 -21.32 -10.50 3.21
N LEU A 86 -20.47 -9.52 3.48
CA LEU A 86 -19.20 -9.79 4.17
C LEU A 86 -19.46 -10.34 5.57
N SER A 87 -20.42 -9.75 6.32
CA SER A 87 -20.78 -10.21 7.66
C SER A 87 -21.24 -11.68 7.67
N GLU A 88 -22.03 -12.10 6.68
CA GLU A 88 -22.43 -13.49 6.47
C GLU A 88 -21.22 -14.36 6.12
N ASN A 89 -20.42 -13.95 5.16
CA ASN A 89 -19.28 -14.72 4.65
C ASN A 89 -18.22 -15.00 5.71
N VAL A 90 -17.81 -14.00 6.49
CA VAL A 90 -16.78 -14.20 7.55
C VAL A 90 -17.27 -15.17 8.62
N LYS A 91 -18.57 -15.16 8.92
CA LYS A 91 -19.18 -16.09 9.85
C LYS A 91 -19.23 -17.51 9.29
N ASP A 92 -19.71 -17.66 8.05
CA ASP A 92 -19.86 -18.98 7.39
C ASP A 92 -18.52 -19.70 7.22
N PHE A 93 -17.47 -18.94 6.90
CA PHE A 93 -16.13 -19.48 6.64
C PHE A 93 -15.19 -19.42 7.86
N GLY A 94 -15.67 -18.96 9.01
CA GLY A 94 -14.90 -18.92 10.27
C GLY A 94 -13.70 -17.96 10.21
N ILE A 95 -13.84 -16.81 9.55
CA ILE A 95 -12.77 -15.82 9.37
C ILE A 95 -12.81 -14.79 10.50
N GLU A 96 -11.65 -14.53 11.10
CA GLU A 96 -11.47 -13.43 12.05
C GLU A 96 -11.67 -12.08 11.35
N HIS A 97 -12.37 -11.15 11.99
CA HIS A 97 -12.66 -9.86 11.39
C HIS A 97 -12.87 -8.76 12.43
N ALA A 98 -12.62 -7.53 12.03
CA ALA A 98 -13.06 -6.33 12.72
C ALA A 98 -14.53 -6.08 12.34
N ALA A 99 -15.45 -6.45 13.23
CA ALA A 99 -16.89 -6.37 12.94
C ALA A 99 -17.33 -4.92 12.68
N HIS A 100 -18.34 -4.75 11.84
CA HIS A 100 -18.95 -3.43 11.58
C HIS A 100 -19.40 -2.78 12.89
N GLY A 101 -18.91 -1.59 13.17
CA GLY A 101 -19.17 -0.83 14.40
C GLY A 101 -18.32 -1.24 15.60
N SER A 102 -17.40 -2.18 15.49
CA SER A 102 -16.45 -2.52 16.56
C SER A 102 -15.33 -1.47 16.68
N GLU A 103 -14.64 -1.46 17.82
CA GLU A 103 -13.48 -0.59 18.05
C GLU A 103 -12.31 -0.86 17.09
N LEU A 104 -12.22 -2.09 16.58
CA LEU A 104 -11.18 -2.48 15.62
C LEU A 104 -11.54 -2.16 14.18
N GLN A 105 -12.80 -1.78 13.89
CA GLN A 105 -13.19 -1.44 12.53
C GLN A 105 -12.39 -0.24 12.03
N GLY A 106 -11.95 -0.31 10.80
CA GLY A 106 -11.25 0.77 10.12
C GLY A 106 -10.71 0.34 8.78
N ILE A 107 -9.97 1.23 8.15
CA ILE A 107 -9.33 0.98 6.85
C ILE A 107 -8.42 -0.24 6.96
N VAL A 108 -8.55 -1.17 6.02
CA VAL A 108 -7.85 -2.47 6.06
C VAL A 108 -6.33 -2.32 6.21
N HIS A 109 -5.74 -1.31 5.57
CA HIS A 109 -4.30 -1.05 5.61
C HIS A 109 -3.82 -0.36 6.90
N MET A 110 -4.76 0.08 7.75
CA MET A 110 -4.47 0.56 9.11
C MET A 110 -4.74 -0.53 10.15
N VAL A 111 -5.85 -1.26 10.02
CA VAL A 111 -6.22 -2.32 10.97
C VAL A 111 -5.20 -3.45 11.00
N GLY A 112 -4.65 -3.84 9.84
CA GLY A 112 -3.61 -4.86 9.75
C GLY A 112 -2.36 -4.52 10.59
N PRO A 113 -1.72 -3.35 10.38
CA PRO A 113 -0.64 -2.84 11.21
C PRO A 113 -1.00 -2.68 12.68
N GLU A 114 -2.12 -2.01 12.99
CA GLU A 114 -2.53 -1.73 14.37
C GLU A 114 -2.81 -2.99 15.19
N THR A 115 -3.29 -4.04 14.56
CA THR A 115 -3.47 -5.34 15.21
C THR A 115 -2.18 -6.16 15.29
N GLY A 116 -1.07 -5.73 14.67
CA GLY A 116 0.19 -6.46 14.62
C GLY A 116 0.17 -7.67 13.69
N LYS A 117 -0.84 -7.80 12.83
CA LYS A 117 -0.91 -8.86 11.81
C LYS A 117 0.02 -8.58 10.63
N THR A 118 0.30 -7.31 10.33
CA THR A 118 1.33 -6.89 9.39
C THR A 118 2.70 -6.95 10.06
N GLN A 119 3.62 -7.73 9.51
CA GLN A 119 4.94 -7.99 10.09
C GLN A 119 5.99 -8.07 8.99
N PRO A 120 7.27 -7.76 9.33
CA PRO A 120 8.38 -8.02 8.42
C PRO A 120 8.41 -9.48 7.96
N GLY A 121 8.83 -9.68 6.75
CA GLY A 121 9.03 -11.02 6.21
C GLY A 121 7.80 -11.69 5.63
N LYS A 122 6.61 -11.11 5.77
CA LYS A 122 5.35 -11.69 5.26
C LYS A 122 5.11 -11.38 3.77
N PHE A 123 4.34 -12.27 3.15
CA PHE A 123 3.72 -12.07 1.83
C PHE A 123 2.22 -11.80 2.05
N ILE A 124 1.80 -10.56 1.75
CA ILE A 124 0.47 -10.03 2.09
C ILE A 124 -0.29 -9.68 0.82
N VAL A 125 -1.54 -10.10 0.73
CA VAL A 125 -2.44 -9.73 -0.37
C VAL A 125 -3.78 -9.23 0.14
N CYS A 126 -4.43 -8.38 -0.65
CA CYS A 126 -5.78 -7.89 -0.43
C CYS A 126 -6.40 -7.53 -1.78
N GLY A 127 -7.72 -7.56 -1.88
CA GLY A 127 -8.45 -7.08 -3.05
C GLY A 127 -8.49 -5.55 -3.19
N ASP A 128 -7.43 -4.85 -2.78
CA ASP A 128 -7.27 -3.40 -2.79
C ASP A 128 -5.87 -3.01 -3.27
N SER A 129 -5.78 -2.03 -4.17
CA SER A 129 -4.51 -1.59 -4.76
C SER A 129 -3.53 -1.03 -3.71
N HIS A 130 -4.03 -0.34 -2.66
CA HIS A 130 -3.21 0.25 -1.61
C HIS A 130 -2.67 -0.76 -0.58
N THR A 131 -2.81 -2.07 -0.84
CA THR A 131 -2.12 -3.13 -0.08
C THR A 131 -0.60 -2.91 -0.01
N ALA A 132 -0.04 -2.17 -0.98
CA ALA A 132 1.34 -1.73 -0.96
C ALA A 132 1.77 -1.01 0.34
N THR A 133 0.83 -0.42 1.09
CA THR A 133 1.07 0.20 2.40
C THR A 133 1.84 -0.70 3.37
N HIS A 134 1.54 -2.01 3.36
CA HIS A 134 2.17 -2.98 4.26
C HIS A 134 3.66 -3.20 3.96
N GLY A 135 4.14 -2.78 2.78
CA GLY A 135 5.56 -2.80 2.43
C GLY A 135 6.44 -1.92 3.32
N ALA A 136 5.86 -0.91 3.97
CA ALA A 136 6.52 -0.08 4.99
C ALA A 136 7.07 -0.89 6.17
N PHE A 137 6.54 -2.09 6.39
CA PHE A 137 6.97 -3.03 7.44
C PHE A 137 8.02 -4.03 6.97
N GLY A 138 8.50 -3.97 5.73
CA GLY A 138 9.38 -4.97 5.17
C GLY A 138 8.65 -6.27 4.80
N ALA A 139 7.45 -6.16 4.28
CA ALA A 139 6.65 -7.25 3.73
C ALA A 139 6.51 -7.11 2.21
N ILE A 140 6.41 -8.22 1.48
CA ILE A 140 5.86 -8.19 0.12
C ILE A 140 4.36 -7.96 0.25
N ALA A 141 3.84 -6.89 -0.38
CA ALA A 141 2.44 -6.56 -0.24
C ALA A 141 1.89 -5.87 -1.50
N PHE A 142 0.83 -6.40 -2.08
CA PHE A 142 0.21 -5.81 -3.27
C PHE A 142 -1.26 -6.21 -3.44
N GLY A 143 -1.98 -5.39 -4.21
CA GLY A 143 -3.37 -5.62 -4.56
C GLY A 143 -3.56 -6.74 -5.56
N ILE A 144 -4.66 -7.49 -5.41
CA ILE A 144 -5.05 -8.61 -6.27
C ILE A 144 -6.49 -8.47 -6.75
N GLY A 145 -6.80 -9.03 -7.91
CA GLY A 145 -8.15 -9.04 -8.46
C GLY A 145 -9.07 -10.06 -7.78
N THR A 146 -10.39 -9.90 -7.94
CA THR A 146 -11.42 -10.77 -7.32
C THR A 146 -11.21 -12.26 -7.61
N SER A 147 -10.82 -12.64 -8.83
CA SER A 147 -10.54 -14.04 -9.18
C SER A 147 -9.30 -14.59 -8.44
N GLU A 148 -8.30 -13.71 -8.19
CA GLU A 148 -7.13 -14.07 -7.41
C GLU A 148 -7.48 -14.18 -5.92
N VAL A 149 -8.40 -13.34 -5.41
CA VAL A 149 -8.95 -13.48 -4.04
C VAL A 149 -9.58 -14.86 -3.85
N GLU A 150 -10.41 -15.33 -4.81
CA GLU A 150 -10.97 -16.68 -4.78
C GLU A 150 -9.88 -17.75 -4.78
N HIS A 151 -8.86 -17.60 -5.65
CA HIS A 151 -7.74 -18.54 -5.72
C HIS A 151 -6.97 -18.62 -4.39
N VAL A 152 -6.68 -17.47 -3.77
CA VAL A 152 -6.00 -17.42 -2.46
C VAL A 152 -6.87 -18.05 -1.37
N PHE A 153 -8.16 -17.79 -1.35
CA PHE A 153 -9.06 -18.50 -0.41
C PHE A 153 -8.96 -20.01 -0.54
N ALA A 154 -8.97 -20.53 -1.78
CA ALA A 154 -8.98 -21.96 -2.04
C ALA A 154 -7.61 -22.63 -1.77
N THR A 155 -6.50 -21.93 -1.96
CA THR A 155 -5.16 -22.55 -2.03
C THR A 155 -4.14 -21.96 -1.08
N GLN A 156 -4.33 -20.75 -0.59
CA GLN A 156 -3.38 -19.93 0.17
C GLN A 156 -2.13 -19.59 -0.66
N THR A 157 -2.24 -19.59 -1.98
CA THR A 157 -1.14 -19.31 -2.91
C THR A 157 -1.60 -18.41 -4.03
N ILE A 158 -0.64 -17.82 -4.76
CA ILE A 158 -0.91 -16.99 -5.93
C ILE A 158 0.21 -17.14 -6.96
N TRP A 159 -0.15 -17.17 -8.25
CA TRP A 159 0.83 -17.15 -9.34
C TRP A 159 1.31 -15.73 -9.62
N GLN A 160 2.62 -15.51 -9.62
CA GLN A 160 3.20 -14.20 -9.89
C GLN A 160 4.46 -14.31 -10.74
N VAL A 161 4.65 -13.36 -11.65
CA VAL A 161 5.93 -13.14 -12.33
C VAL A 161 6.75 -12.19 -11.48
N LYS A 162 8.03 -12.54 -11.24
CA LYS A 162 8.95 -11.69 -10.44
C LYS A 162 9.15 -10.35 -11.15
N PRO A 163 8.77 -9.21 -10.56
CA PRO A 163 8.99 -7.90 -11.14
C PRO A 163 10.46 -7.49 -11.08
N LYS A 164 10.83 -6.50 -11.88
CA LYS A 164 12.12 -5.80 -11.78
C LYS A 164 12.21 -5.04 -10.47
N LYS A 165 13.42 -4.68 -10.07
CA LYS A 165 13.70 -3.96 -8.83
C LYS A 165 14.13 -2.53 -9.12
N MET A 166 13.52 -1.56 -8.46
CA MET A 166 13.93 -0.17 -8.47
C MET A 166 14.31 0.26 -7.06
N LEU A 167 15.40 0.99 -6.93
CA LEU A 167 15.78 1.64 -5.69
C LEU A 167 15.50 3.14 -5.82
N VAL A 168 14.72 3.69 -4.88
CA VAL A 168 14.54 5.14 -4.72
C VAL A 168 15.16 5.55 -3.40
N LYS A 169 16.20 6.38 -3.48
CA LYS A 169 16.85 6.95 -2.29
C LYS A 169 16.35 8.36 -2.04
N PHE A 170 15.86 8.57 -0.83
CA PHE A 170 15.56 9.90 -0.31
C PHE A 170 16.67 10.30 0.66
N THR A 171 17.42 11.35 0.33
CA THR A 171 18.59 11.79 1.10
C THR A 171 18.41 13.20 1.64
N GLY A 172 19.15 13.54 2.70
CA GLY A 172 19.11 14.88 3.29
C GLY A 172 18.01 15.04 4.34
N VAL A 173 17.87 16.28 4.84
CA VAL A 173 16.91 16.64 5.89
C VAL A 173 15.84 17.55 5.29
N PRO A 174 14.55 17.16 5.33
CA PRO A 174 13.51 17.96 4.71
C PRO A 174 13.33 19.30 5.43
N PRO A 175 13.03 20.39 4.70
CA PRO A 175 12.69 21.68 5.29
C PRO A 175 11.41 21.58 6.14
N LYS A 176 11.25 22.54 7.06
CA LYS A 176 10.02 22.63 7.85
C LYS A 176 8.79 22.79 6.95
N GLY A 177 7.78 21.94 7.17
CA GLY A 177 6.53 21.93 6.40
C GLY A 177 6.53 20.93 5.23
N VAL A 178 7.65 20.29 4.95
CA VAL A 178 7.75 19.16 4.01
C VAL A 178 7.56 17.85 4.78
N TYR A 179 6.65 17.01 4.31
CA TYR A 179 6.30 15.73 4.91
C TYR A 179 6.57 14.56 3.95
N SER A 180 6.46 13.35 4.42
CA SER A 180 6.66 12.14 3.61
C SER A 180 5.77 12.06 2.36
N LYS A 181 4.59 12.67 2.40
CA LYS A 181 3.70 12.78 1.23
C LYS A 181 4.31 13.66 0.13
N ASP A 182 5.05 14.70 0.50
CA ASP A 182 5.75 15.55 -0.47
C ASP A 182 6.88 14.78 -1.16
N PHE A 183 7.56 13.85 -0.48
CA PHE A 183 8.59 13.01 -1.07
C PHE A 183 8.04 12.20 -2.24
N ILE A 184 6.93 11.47 -1.99
CA ILE A 184 6.34 10.63 -3.04
C ILE A 184 5.65 11.46 -4.13
N LEU A 185 5.05 12.60 -3.80
CA LEU A 185 4.50 13.52 -4.78
C LEU A 185 5.58 14.13 -5.67
N ALA A 186 6.72 14.54 -5.11
CA ALA A 186 7.87 15.03 -5.87
C ALA A 186 8.44 13.95 -6.80
N LEU A 187 8.53 12.68 -6.34
CA LEU A 187 8.93 11.56 -7.17
C LEU A 187 7.97 11.39 -8.36
N ILE A 188 6.66 11.37 -8.10
CA ILE A 188 5.64 11.18 -9.14
C ILE A 188 5.61 12.37 -10.11
N ALA A 189 5.69 13.60 -9.60
CA ALA A 189 5.71 14.80 -10.43
C ALA A 189 6.92 14.85 -11.37
N ARG A 190 8.10 14.42 -10.88
CA ARG A 190 9.36 14.43 -11.67
C ARG A 190 9.44 13.31 -12.71
N TYR A 191 8.93 12.10 -12.40
CA TYR A 191 9.12 10.90 -13.23
C TYR A 191 7.85 10.39 -13.88
N GLY A 192 6.67 10.85 -13.45
CA GLY A 192 5.36 10.48 -14.00
C GLY A 192 4.75 9.24 -13.33
N VAL A 193 3.45 9.07 -13.53
CA VAL A 193 2.63 7.98 -12.95
C VAL A 193 2.93 6.58 -13.52
N ALA A 194 3.73 6.47 -14.57
CA ALA A 194 4.09 5.20 -15.20
C ALA A 194 5.56 4.78 -14.96
N ALA A 195 6.32 5.56 -14.20
CA ALA A 195 7.77 5.34 -14.06
C ALA A 195 8.12 4.07 -13.28
N GLY A 196 7.22 3.61 -12.41
CA GLY A 196 7.35 2.38 -11.62
C GLY A 196 6.78 1.12 -12.28
N VAL A 197 6.18 1.22 -13.48
CA VAL A 197 5.53 0.07 -14.14
C VAL A 197 6.51 -1.10 -14.31
N GLY A 198 6.07 -2.29 -13.94
CA GLY A 198 6.87 -3.52 -14.00
C GLY A 198 7.92 -3.66 -12.90
N HIS A 199 7.95 -2.75 -11.94
CA HIS A 199 8.91 -2.76 -10.83
C HIS A 199 8.23 -2.93 -9.47
N VAL A 200 8.99 -3.49 -8.52
CA VAL A 200 8.86 -3.23 -7.11
C VAL A 200 9.84 -2.10 -6.75
N VAL A 201 9.43 -1.18 -5.89
CA VAL A 201 10.27 -0.05 -5.48
C VAL A 201 10.72 -0.25 -4.03
N GLU A 202 12.04 -0.35 -3.82
CA GLU A 202 12.61 -0.24 -2.48
C GLU A 202 12.92 1.23 -2.19
N TYR A 203 12.37 1.74 -1.10
CA TYR A 203 12.66 3.09 -0.61
C TYR A 203 13.71 3.04 0.49
N ALA A 204 14.77 3.80 0.33
CA ALA A 204 15.91 3.85 1.25
C ALA A 204 16.49 5.28 1.32
N GLY A 205 17.56 5.44 2.08
CA GLY A 205 18.27 6.71 2.29
C GLY A 205 18.04 7.27 3.68
N ASP A 206 18.92 8.15 4.10
CA ASP A 206 18.93 8.72 5.46
C ASP A 206 17.65 9.50 5.81
N ALA A 207 17.00 10.12 4.82
CA ALA A 207 15.70 10.73 5.04
C ALA A 207 14.61 9.73 5.47
N ILE A 208 14.64 8.48 4.95
CA ILE A 208 13.68 7.42 5.35
C ILE A 208 13.92 6.96 6.80
N ASP A 209 15.17 6.93 7.24
CA ASP A 209 15.53 6.49 8.59
C ASP A 209 14.92 7.41 9.68
N HIS A 210 14.64 8.67 9.36
CA HIS A 210 14.02 9.62 10.28
C HIS A 210 12.49 9.54 10.35
N LEU A 211 11.84 8.94 9.34
CA LEU A 211 10.38 8.86 9.25
C LEU A 211 9.77 7.95 10.35
N THR A 212 8.57 8.31 10.79
CA THR A 212 7.69 7.43 11.58
C THR A 212 7.16 6.30 10.72
N MET A 213 6.53 5.29 11.33
CA MET A 213 5.92 4.19 10.56
C MET A 213 4.75 4.68 9.70
N GLU A 214 3.97 5.65 10.19
CA GLU A 214 2.86 6.27 9.46
C GLU A 214 3.35 7.02 8.22
N GLU A 215 4.46 7.73 8.33
CA GLU A 215 5.11 8.40 7.20
C GLU A 215 5.67 7.41 6.18
N ARG A 216 6.25 6.30 6.62
CA ARG A 216 6.68 5.20 5.75
C ARG A 216 5.50 4.52 5.04
N MET A 217 4.39 4.31 5.76
CA MET A 217 3.15 3.80 5.18
C MET A 217 2.62 4.72 4.08
N THR A 218 2.69 6.04 4.26
CA THR A 218 2.30 7.02 3.24
C THR A 218 3.07 6.83 1.94
N ILE A 219 4.39 6.70 2.00
CA ILE A 219 5.23 6.51 0.81
C ILE A 219 4.92 5.16 0.12
N CYS A 220 4.86 4.07 0.88
CA CYS A 220 4.56 2.75 0.33
C CYS A 220 3.13 2.68 -0.24
N ASN A 221 2.16 3.32 0.41
CA ASN A 221 0.78 3.41 -0.07
C ASN A 221 0.73 4.03 -1.47
N MET A 222 1.38 5.18 -1.67
CA MET A 222 1.37 5.91 -2.93
C MET A 222 2.32 5.36 -4.01
N SER A 223 2.95 4.21 -3.78
CA SER A 223 3.71 3.50 -4.82
C SER A 223 2.85 3.12 -6.01
N ILE A 224 1.54 2.92 -5.78
CA ILE A 224 0.58 2.60 -6.84
C ILE A 224 0.40 3.78 -7.79
N GLU A 225 0.32 5.01 -7.27
CA GLU A 225 0.24 6.23 -8.07
C GLU A 225 1.53 6.51 -8.86
N PHE A 226 2.66 5.96 -8.42
CA PHE A 226 3.91 5.94 -9.19
C PHE A 226 3.90 4.87 -10.30
N GLY A 227 2.88 3.99 -10.31
CA GLY A 227 2.71 2.89 -11.28
C GLY A 227 3.44 1.62 -10.90
N SER A 228 4.07 1.53 -9.74
CA SER A 228 4.77 0.32 -9.31
C SER A 228 3.80 -0.72 -8.75
N LYS A 229 4.22 -1.99 -8.77
CA LYS A 229 3.44 -3.08 -8.19
C LYS A 229 3.30 -2.94 -6.68
N MET A 230 4.36 -2.47 -6.01
CA MET A 230 4.43 -2.23 -4.57
C MET A 230 5.63 -1.38 -4.22
N GLY A 231 5.59 -0.77 -3.04
CA GLY A 231 6.74 -0.21 -2.35
C GLY A 231 7.18 -1.11 -1.20
N ILE A 232 8.46 -1.10 -0.86
CA ILE A 232 9.00 -1.85 0.27
C ILE A 232 10.09 -1.03 0.96
N MET A 233 10.21 -1.17 2.28
CA MET A 233 11.28 -0.58 3.09
C MET A 233 11.95 -1.65 3.94
N ASN A 234 13.23 -1.50 4.20
CA ASN A 234 13.92 -2.37 5.14
C ASN A 234 13.37 -2.18 6.55
N PRO A 235 13.01 -3.27 7.27
CA PRO A 235 12.57 -3.17 8.64
C PRO A 235 13.73 -2.80 9.56
N ASP A 236 13.45 -1.92 10.51
CA ASP A 236 14.42 -1.42 11.49
C ASP A 236 13.82 -1.42 12.91
N GLN A 237 14.51 -0.80 13.86
CA GLN A 237 14.05 -0.75 15.24
C GLN A 237 12.67 -0.09 15.38
N LYS A 238 12.35 0.95 14.58
CA LYS A 238 11.02 1.59 14.60
C LYS A 238 9.92 0.62 14.19
N THR A 239 10.20 -0.21 13.17
CA THR A 239 9.28 -1.26 12.72
C THR A 239 9.06 -2.29 13.82
N TYR A 240 10.13 -2.72 14.50
CA TYR A 240 10.03 -3.70 15.59
C TYR A 240 9.26 -3.14 16.78
N ASP A 241 9.55 -1.92 17.17
CA ASP A 241 8.86 -1.24 18.29
C ASP A 241 7.37 -1.03 17.97
N TYR A 242 7.02 -0.73 16.71
CA TYR A 242 5.64 -0.58 16.29
C TYR A 242 4.84 -1.89 16.41
N VAL A 243 5.43 -3.03 16.07
CA VAL A 243 4.77 -4.36 16.15
C VAL A 243 4.72 -4.89 17.57
N LYS A 244 5.69 -4.52 18.43
CA LYS A 244 5.85 -5.07 19.76
C LYS A 244 4.61 -4.82 20.64
N GLY A 245 4.13 -5.91 21.27
CA GLY A 245 3.00 -5.84 22.22
C GLY A 245 1.62 -5.72 21.58
N ARG A 246 1.52 -5.68 20.25
CA ARG A 246 0.21 -5.71 19.56
C ARG A 246 -0.40 -7.12 19.60
N PRO A 247 -1.73 -7.27 19.52
CA PRO A 247 -2.40 -8.56 19.68
C PRO A 247 -1.88 -9.67 18.75
N GLY A 248 -1.54 -9.34 17.51
CA GLY A 248 -1.02 -10.27 16.50
C GLY A 248 0.50 -10.39 16.46
N ALA A 249 1.23 -9.73 17.38
CA ALA A 249 2.68 -9.84 17.44
C ALA A 249 3.14 -11.28 17.71
N PRO A 250 4.31 -11.70 17.20
CA PRO A 250 4.84 -13.03 17.47
C PRO A 250 5.00 -13.27 18.98
N LYS A 251 4.67 -14.50 19.42
CA LYS A 251 4.82 -14.90 20.84
C LYS A 251 6.28 -14.86 21.29
N ASP A 252 7.17 -15.38 20.46
CA ASP A 252 8.61 -15.24 20.64
C ASP A 252 9.09 -14.05 19.81
N PHE A 253 8.97 -12.86 20.40
CA PHE A 253 9.29 -11.62 19.74
C PHE A 253 10.79 -11.45 19.46
N GLU A 254 11.64 -11.95 20.35
CA GLU A 254 13.10 -11.84 20.20
C GLU A 254 13.60 -12.71 19.03
N ALA A 255 13.09 -13.92 18.91
CA ALA A 255 13.37 -14.79 17.78
C ALA A 255 12.88 -14.19 16.46
N ALA A 256 11.68 -13.58 16.47
CA ALA A 256 11.14 -12.90 15.29
C ALA A 256 12.02 -11.72 14.86
N VAL A 257 12.44 -10.86 15.79
CA VAL A 257 13.34 -9.75 15.49
C VAL A 257 14.70 -10.24 14.97
N ALA A 258 15.22 -11.34 15.51
CA ALA A 258 16.46 -11.94 15.01
C ALA A 258 16.31 -12.38 13.54
N ASP A 259 15.19 -13.01 13.17
CA ASP A 259 14.86 -13.36 11.78
C ASP A 259 14.69 -12.11 10.91
N TRP A 260 13.91 -11.12 11.36
CA TRP A 260 13.65 -9.89 10.60
C TRP A 260 14.92 -9.10 10.25
N LYS A 261 15.92 -9.09 11.13
CA LYS A 261 17.22 -8.47 10.86
C LYS A 261 17.97 -9.12 9.70
N THR A 262 17.70 -10.38 9.38
CA THR A 262 18.33 -11.08 8.25
C THR A 262 17.74 -10.66 6.88
N LEU A 263 16.56 -10.02 6.89
CA LEU A 263 15.82 -9.64 5.69
C LEU A 263 16.38 -8.38 5.02
N VAL A 264 17.05 -7.52 5.77
CA VAL A 264 17.59 -6.25 5.27
C VAL A 264 18.43 -6.46 4.02
N SER A 265 18.28 -5.59 3.04
CA SER A 265 19.02 -5.63 1.78
C SER A 265 20.53 -5.64 2.03
N ASP A 266 21.25 -6.47 1.30
CA ASP A 266 22.70 -6.52 1.38
C ASP A 266 23.30 -5.20 0.85
N PRO A 267 24.46 -4.74 1.37
CA PRO A 267 25.05 -3.47 0.93
C PRO A 267 25.40 -3.41 -0.57
N ASP A 268 25.64 -4.56 -1.18
CA ASP A 268 25.95 -4.74 -2.60
C ASP A 268 24.74 -5.30 -3.40
N ALA A 269 23.52 -5.12 -2.90
CA ALA A 269 22.29 -5.49 -3.62
C ALA A 269 22.19 -4.75 -4.97
N VAL A 270 21.75 -5.47 -6.00
CA VAL A 270 21.65 -4.95 -7.37
C VAL A 270 20.22 -4.62 -7.72
N TYR A 271 20.02 -3.47 -8.35
CA TYR A 271 18.73 -2.98 -8.82
C TYR A 271 18.78 -2.67 -10.32
N ASP A 272 17.66 -2.86 -11.01
CA ASP A 272 17.52 -2.56 -12.44
C ASP A 272 17.50 -1.05 -12.71
N LYS A 273 17.01 -0.27 -11.76
CA LYS A 273 16.96 1.19 -11.82
C LYS A 273 17.22 1.80 -10.44
N VAL A 274 17.94 2.92 -10.42
CA VAL A 274 18.19 3.71 -9.20
C VAL A 274 17.76 5.15 -9.46
N ILE A 275 17.01 5.72 -8.52
CA ILE A 275 16.63 7.14 -8.48
C ILE A 275 17.09 7.68 -7.14
N GLU A 276 17.60 8.92 -7.13
CA GLU A 276 17.99 9.63 -5.92
C GLU A 276 17.34 11.01 -5.90
N ILE A 277 16.77 11.38 -4.75
CA ILE A 277 16.10 12.67 -4.52
C ILE A 277 16.63 13.24 -3.22
N ASP A 278 17.25 14.42 -3.29
CA ASP A 278 17.61 15.21 -2.12
C ASP A 278 16.35 15.93 -1.61
N VAL A 279 15.85 15.52 -0.44
CA VAL A 279 14.65 16.11 0.15
C VAL A 279 14.92 17.46 0.81
N SER A 280 16.18 17.84 1.00
CA SER A 280 16.54 19.16 1.53
C SER A 280 16.22 20.30 0.57
N GLU A 281 16.06 19.98 -0.71
CA GLU A 281 15.70 20.90 -1.78
C GLU A 281 14.18 20.98 -2.04
N LEU A 282 13.36 20.15 -1.36
CA LEU A 282 11.93 20.12 -1.59
C LEU A 282 11.19 21.25 -0.88
N ALA A 283 10.11 21.72 -1.50
CA ALA A 283 9.06 22.49 -0.85
C ALA A 283 7.79 21.64 -0.69
N PRO A 284 6.82 22.04 0.14
CA PRO A 284 5.52 21.38 0.19
C PRO A 284 4.91 21.30 -1.21
N MET A 285 4.30 20.16 -1.55
CA MET A 285 3.77 19.89 -2.88
C MET A 285 2.27 20.14 -2.97
N VAL A 286 1.82 20.63 -4.13
CA VAL A 286 0.40 20.71 -4.48
C VAL A 286 0.17 20.07 -5.85
N THR A 287 -1.02 19.50 -6.06
CA THR A 287 -1.44 19.02 -7.39
C THR A 287 -2.47 19.98 -7.98
N TRP A 288 -2.22 20.44 -9.19
CA TRP A 288 -3.08 21.37 -9.91
C TRP A 288 -4.07 20.69 -10.87
N GLY A 289 -3.91 19.41 -11.11
CA GLY A 289 -4.68 18.68 -12.11
C GLY A 289 -5.37 17.42 -11.56
N THR A 290 -5.62 16.47 -12.45
CA THR A 290 -6.47 15.28 -12.19
C THR A 290 -5.69 14.03 -11.83
N ASN A 291 -4.36 14.09 -11.75
CA ASN A 291 -3.51 12.97 -11.31
C ASN A 291 -2.25 13.48 -10.58
N PRO A 292 -1.59 12.65 -9.76
CA PRO A 292 -0.45 13.08 -8.93
C PRO A 292 0.80 13.56 -9.70
N SER A 293 0.97 13.21 -10.99
CA SER A 293 2.09 13.75 -11.77
C SER A 293 1.90 15.21 -12.16
N MET A 294 0.68 15.74 -12.02
CA MET A 294 0.39 17.16 -12.19
C MET A 294 0.68 17.94 -10.90
N GLY A 295 1.86 17.68 -10.33
CA GLY A 295 2.34 18.29 -9.09
C GLY A 295 3.32 19.41 -9.35
N VAL A 296 3.29 20.43 -8.48
CA VAL A 296 4.26 21.53 -8.39
C VAL A 296 4.56 21.82 -6.93
N GLU A 297 5.68 22.50 -6.67
CA GLU A 297 5.99 23.02 -5.35
C GLU A 297 5.03 24.16 -4.97
N PHE A 298 4.64 24.24 -3.71
CA PHE A 298 3.82 25.33 -3.20
C PHE A 298 4.54 26.67 -3.44
N GLY A 299 3.81 27.64 -3.97
CA GLY A 299 4.38 28.93 -4.38
C GLY A 299 4.89 28.97 -5.83
N ALA A 300 5.07 27.83 -6.50
CA ALA A 300 5.34 27.79 -7.93
C ALA A 300 4.09 28.09 -8.76
N ALA A 301 4.28 28.67 -9.94
CA ALA A 301 3.20 28.85 -10.91
C ALA A 301 2.81 27.53 -11.55
N PHE A 302 1.53 27.32 -11.81
CA PHE A 302 1.04 26.18 -12.60
C PHE A 302 1.62 26.23 -14.00
N PRO A 303 2.06 25.08 -14.56
CA PRO A 303 2.81 25.03 -15.82
C PRO A 303 1.96 25.41 -17.03
N GLU A 304 2.62 25.79 -18.12
CA GLU A 304 1.96 25.96 -19.41
C GLU A 304 1.37 24.63 -19.92
N ILE A 305 0.32 24.72 -20.74
CA ILE A 305 -0.33 23.57 -21.35
C ILE A 305 0.65 22.91 -22.34
N ARG A 306 1.05 21.66 -22.10
CA ARG A 306 1.98 20.89 -22.92
C ARG A 306 1.26 19.98 -23.92
N ASP A 307 0.10 19.48 -23.53
CA ASP A 307 -0.71 18.54 -24.33
C ASP A 307 -2.21 18.63 -23.99
N MET A 308 -3.02 17.82 -24.69
CA MET A 308 -4.47 17.75 -24.50
C MET A 308 -4.88 17.25 -23.10
N ASN A 309 -4.02 16.52 -22.37
CA ASN A 309 -4.34 16.05 -21.02
C ASN A 309 -4.22 17.22 -20.04
N ASP A 310 -3.20 18.04 -20.19
CA ASP A 310 -3.06 19.27 -19.41
C ASP A 310 -4.26 20.19 -19.66
N GLU A 311 -4.65 20.41 -20.91
CA GLU A 311 -5.79 21.26 -21.27
C GLU A 311 -7.10 20.72 -20.63
N ARG A 312 -7.35 19.43 -20.70
CA ARG A 312 -8.52 18.79 -20.06
C ARG A 312 -8.48 18.93 -18.54
N ALA A 313 -7.32 18.77 -17.93
CA ALA A 313 -7.15 18.92 -16.48
C ALA A 313 -7.43 20.37 -16.04
N TYR A 314 -6.89 21.35 -16.72
CA TYR A 314 -7.16 22.77 -16.45
C TYR A 314 -8.64 23.12 -16.60
N ASN A 315 -9.27 22.65 -17.67
CA ASN A 315 -10.71 22.86 -17.88
C ASN A 315 -11.57 22.18 -16.79
N TYR A 316 -11.19 20.96 -16.37
CA TYR A 316 -11.90 20.23 -15.32
C TYR A 316 -11.76 20.89 -13.94
N MET A 317 -10.57 21.38 -13.62
CA MET A 317 -10.26 22.00 -12.34
C MET A 317 -10.62 23.49 -12.28
N ASP A 318 -11.08 24.08 -13.38
CA ASP A 318 -11.33 25.54 -13.54
C ASP A 318 -10.09 26.38 -13.16
N LEU A 319 -8.93 25.92 -13.57
CA LEU A 319 -7.65 26.58 -13.33
C LEU A 319 -7.05 27.12 -14.64
N SER A 320 -5.97 27.88 -14.52
CA SER A 320 -5.25 28.44 -15.67
C SER A 320 -3.74 28.38 -15.45
N PRO A 321 -2.94 28.19 -16.53
CA PRO A 321 -1.51 28.33 -16.48
C PRO A 321 -1.07 29.67 -15.86
N GLY A 322 0.07 29.67 -15.19
CA GLY A 322 0.65 30.88 -14.59
C GLY A 322 0.05 31.30 -13.24
N LYS A 323 -1.12 30.80 -12.85
CA LYS A 323 -1.66 30.97 -11.50
C LYS A 323 -0.86 30.17 -10.48
N LYS A 324 -0.96 30.53 -9.21
CA LYS A 324 -0.38 29.80 -8.09
C LYS A 324 -1.49 29.24 -7.18
N ALA A 325 -1.16 28.23 -6.38
CA ALA A 325 -2.10 27.67 -5.41
C ALA A 325 -2.64 28.73 -4.42
N GLU A 326 -1.79 29.70 -4.05
CA GLU A 326 -2.13 30.83 -3.16
C GLU A 326 -3.18 31.78 -3.75
N ASP A 327 -3.31 31.81 -5.08
CA ASP A 327 -4.27 32.68 -5.79
C ASP A 327 -5.67 32.05 -5.88
N ILE A 328 -5.87 30.84 -5.31
CA ILE A 328 -7.13 30.09 -5.42
C ILE A 328 -7.97 30.29 -4.16
N ASP A 329 -9.17 30.82 -4.33
CA ASP A 329 -10.16 30.90 -3.26
C ASP A 329 -10.76 29.52 -2.97
N LEU A 330 -10.62 29.06 -1.72
CA LEU A 330 -11.13 27.77 -1.27
C LEU A 330 -12.47 27.94 -0.55
N GLY A 331 -13.56 27.47 -1.15
CA GLY A 331 -14.88 27.45 -0.51
C GLY A 331 -15.02 26.36 0.55
N TYR A 332 -14.41 25.20 0.32
CA TYR A 332 -14.43 24.04 1.23
C TYR A 332 -13.05 23.41 1.34
N ILE A 333 -12.71 22.95 2.54
CA ILE A 333 -11.47 22.22 2.81
C ILE A 333 -11.85 20.85 3.35
N PHE A 334 -11.44 19.78 2.64
CA PHE A 334 -11.61 18.41 3.08
C PHE A 334 -10.25 17.87 3.58
N ILE A 335 -10.24 17.35 4.81
CA ILE A 335 -9.08 16.67 5.38
C ILE A 335 -9.47 15.22 5.59
N GLY A 336 -8.88 14.32 4.79
CA GLY A 336 -9.16 12.90 4.85
C GLY A 336 -8.35 12.14 3.82
N SER A 337 -8.07 10.88 4.08
CA SER A 337 -7.29 10.00 3.20
C SER A 337 -7.50 8.54 3.60
N CYS A 338 -7.41 7.61 2.64
CA CYS A 338 -7.22 6.17 2.91
C CYS A 338 -5.77 5.87 3.34
N THR A 339 -4.86 6.82 3.15
CA THR A 339 -3.48 6.76 3.59
C THR A 339 -3.38 7.30 5.01
N ASN A 340 -3.09 6.46 6.00
CA ASN A 340 -2.90 6.84 7.41
C ASN A 340 -4.14 7.46 8.08
N ALA A 341 -5.32 7.32 7.52
CA ALA A 341 -6.56 7.69 8.17
C ALA A 341 -7.25 6.48 8.79
N ARG A 342 -7.99 6.73 9.87
CA ARG A 342 -8.76 5.72 10.58
C ARG A 342 -10.22 6.15 10.74
#